data_f38e208af5ead863be530d5083d7995c
#
_entry.id   f38e208af5ead863be530d5083d7995c
#
_cell.length_a   1.000
_cell.length_b   1.000
_cell.length_c   1.000
_cell.angle_alpha   90.00
_cell.angle_beta   90.00
_cell.angle_gamma   90.00
#
_symmetry.space_group_name_H-M   'P 1'
#
loop_
_entity.id
_entity.type
_entity.pdbx_description
1 polymer ?
#
loop_
_entity_poly.entity_id
_entity_poly.type
_entity_poly.pdbx_seq_one_letter_code
_entity_poly.pdbx_strand_id
1 'polypeptide(L)'
;MIFYRVASYTFPMPTLYELPVNTITGEATTLAPYQGKVLLIVNTASKCGLTPQYEGLEKLYGTYKHCGFEVLGFPANDFAGQESGTNEEIQNFCSTKFNVTFPMFEKVTVVGPEKAPLYETLTEAQPVARVADPGFKDNLRKFGITVNESPELTWNFEKFLVNRKGQIVGRFAPDTLPNDPNLIQAIEASLPPL
;
A
#
# COMPACT_ATOMS: atom_id res chain seq x y z
N MET A 1 9.69 31.65 -44.31
CA MET A 1 10.03 30.52 -43.45
C MET A 1 9.10 30.61 -42.23
N ILE A 2 8.00 29.83 -42.21
CA ILE A 2 6.96 29.91 -41.18
C ILE A 2 7.30 28.84 -40.14
N PHE A 3 7.68 29.26 -38.92
CA PHE A 3 7.92 28.35 -37.82
C PHE A 3 6.56 27.98 -37.16
N TYR A 4 6.12 26.75 -37.37
CA TYR A 4 5.01 26.19 -36.58
C TYR A 4 5.50 25.89 -35.15
N ARG A 5 5.03 26.69 -34.19
CA ARG A 5 5.17 26.39 -32.77
C ARG A 5 4.23 25.22 -32.48
N VAL A 6 4.77 24.02 -32.32
CA VAL A 6 4.01 22.87 -31.75
C VAL A 6 3.80 23.18 -30.27
N ALA A 7 2.55 23.49 -29.90
CA ALA A 7 2.17 23.59 -28.50
C ALA A 7 2.24 22.19 -27.91
N SER A 8 3.22 21.94 -27.04
CA SER A 8 3.28 20.73 -26.24
C SER A 8 2.14 20.76 -25.21
N TYR A 9 1.04 20.11 -25.54
CA TYR A 9 0.00 19.80 -24.56
C TYR A 9 0.54 18.76 -23.58
N THR A 10 1.08 19.19 -22.47
CA THR A 10 1.31 18.32 -21.32
C THR A 10 -0.04 18.04 -20.67
N PHE A 11 -0.60 16.86 -20.89
CA PHE A 11 -1.71 16.40 -20.07
C PHE A 11 -1.22 16.33 -18.62
N PRO A 12 -1.98 16.89 -17.66
CA PRO A 12 -1.61 16.72 -16.26
C PRO A 12 -1.55 15.22 -15.94
N MET A 13 -0.50 14.79 -15.27
CA MET A 13 -0.39 13.42 -14.79
C MET A 13 -1.58 13.11 -13.88
N PRO A 14 -2.21 11.94 -14.02
CA PRO A 14 -3.34 11.59 -13.17
C PRO A 14 -2.92 11.64 -11.70
N THR A 15 -3.79 12.19 -10.87
CA THR A 15 -3.58 12.17 -9.42
C THR A 15 -3.71 10.73 -8.91
N LEU A 16 -3.15 10.44 -7.72
CA LEU A 16 -3.31 9.14 -7.06
C LEU A 16 -4.77 8.65 -7.03
N TYR A 17 -5.70 9.59 -6.89
CA TYR A 17 -7.12 9.31 -6.77
C TYR A 17 -7.80 8.90 -8.08
N GLU A 18 -7.20 9.18 -9.23
CA GLU A 18 -7.72 8.86 -10.56
C GLU A 18 -7.18 7.54 -11.12
N LEU A 19 -6.21 6.93 -10.42
CA LEU A 19 -5.63 5.67 -10.86
C LEU A 19 -6.67 4.54 -10.77
N PRO A 20 -6.78 3.71 -11.82
CA PRO A 20 -7.73 2.61 -11.84
C PRO A 20 -7.32 1.52 -10.86
N VAL A 21 -8.28 1.04 -10.08
CA VAL A 21 -8.17 -0.12 -9.21
C VAL A 21 -9.47 -0.90 -9.28
N ASN A 22 -9.48 -2.15 -8.82
CA ASN A 22 -10.70 -2.93 -8.67
C ASN A 22 -10.92 -3.26 -7.19
N THR A 23 -12.17 -3.22 -6.75
CA THR A 23 -12.53 -3.72 -5.42
C THR A 23 -12.22 -5.22 -5.33
N ILE A 24 -12.19 -5.79 -4.13
CA ILE A 24 -11.97 -7.25 -3.95
C ILE A 24 -13.02 -8.10 -4.65
N THR A 25 -14.20 -7.54 -4.94
CA THR A 25 -15.29 -8.17 -5.69
C THR A 25 -15.17 -8.01 -7.21
N GLY A 26 -14.10 -7.34 -7.70
CA GLY A 26 -13.83 -7.17 -9.13
C GLY A 26 -14.53 -5.96 -9.76
N GLU A 27 -15.15 -5.08 -8.99
CA GLU A 27 -15.76 -3.86 -9.51
C GLU A 27 -14.71 -2.81 -9.82
N ALA A 28 -14.71 -2.30 -11.06
CA ALA A 28 -13.80 -1.23 -11.48
C ALA A 28 -14.11 0.07 -10.72
N THR A 29 -13.08 0.67 -10.13
CA THR A 29 -13.17 1.91 -9.35
C THR A 29 -11.85 2.68 -9.41
N THR A 30 -11.76 3.71 -8.58
CA THR A 30 -10.53 4.48 -8.32
C THR A 30 -10.42 4.74 -6.82
N LEU A 31 -9.39 5.48 -6.40
CA LEU A 31 -9.28 5.92 -5.01
C LEU A 31 -10.03 7.23 -4.71
N ALA A 32 -10.81 7.77 -5.68
CA ALA A 32 -11.59 9.00 -5.50
C ALA A 32 -12.52 9.01 -4.27
N PRO A 33 -13.17 7.89 -3.87
CA PRO A 33 -13.99 7.86 -2.64
C PRO A 33 -13.23 8.14 -1.34
N TYR A 34 -11.90 8.04 -1.37
CA TYR A 34 -11.03 8.27 -0.21
C TYR A 34 -10.34 9.64 -0.22
N GLN A 35 -10.67 10.50 -1.20
CA GLN A 35 -10.09 11.85 -1.28
C GLN A 35 -10.39 12.65 -0.01
N GLY A 36 -9.37 13.37 0.49
CA GLY A 36 -9.47 14.16 1.72
C GLY A 36 -9.24 13.37 3.01
N LYS A 37 -9.05 12.05 2.92
CA LYS A 37 -8.67 11.18 4.05
C LYS A 37 -7.16 10.92 4.08
N VAL A 38 -6.67 10.50 5.23
CA VAL A 38 -5.33 9.92 5.38
C VAL A 38 -5.41 8.44 5.01
N LEU A 39 -4.56 7.98 4.10
CA LEU A 39 -4.59 6.59 3.62
C LEU A 39 -3.31 5.86 4.04
N LEU A 40 -3.46 4.64 4.53
CA LEU A 40 -2.38 3.68 4.70
C LEU A 40 -2.58 2.56 3.68
N ILE A 41 -1.82 2.59 2.59
CA ILE A 41 -1.88 1.62 1.49
C ILE A 41 -0.89 0.51 1.78
N VAL A 42 -1.35 -0.74 1.82
CA VAL A 42 -0.56 -1.90 2.27
C VAL A 42 -0.70 -3.04 1.26
N ASN A 43 0.43 -3.60 0.78
CA ASN A 43 0.39 -4.86 0.04
C ASN A 43 0.36 -6.03 1.02
N THR A 44 -0.58 -6.95 0.83
CA THR A 44 -0.90 -7.99 1.82
C THR A 44 -0.75 -9.40 1.27
N ALA A 45 -0.62 -10.37 2.16
CA ALA A 45 -0.61 -11.80 1.81
C ALA A 45 -1.15 -12.67 2.95
N SER A 46 -1.83 -13.77 2.58
CA SER A 46 -2.49 -14.69 3.51
C SER A 46 -1.58 -15.77 4.09
N LYS A 47 -0.43 -16.05 3.44
CA LYS A 47 0.48 -17.15 3.79
C LYS A 47 1.91 -16.67 4.12
N CYS A 48 2.02 -15.49 4.68
CA CYS A 48 3.27 -14.81 5.04
C CYS A 48 3.53 -14.90 6.55
N GLY A 49 4.78 -14.96 6.97
CA GLY A 49 5.12 -14.81 8.40
C GLY A 49 4.67 -13.48 9.01
N LEU A 50 4.42 -12.46 8.18
CA LEU A 50 3.92 -11.15 8.59
C LEU A 50 2.38 -11.02 8.54
N THR A 51 1.66 -12.06 8.12
CA THR A 51 0.18 -12.07 8.04
C THR A 51 -0.51 -11.67 9.35
N PRO A 52 0.02 -11.95 10.56
CA PRO A 52 -0.57 -11.46 11.81
C PRO A 52 -0.67 -9.93 11.92
N GLN A 53 0.02 -9.16 11.05
CA GLN A 53 -0.14 -7.71 11.01
C GLN A 53 -1.55 -7.25 10.63
N TYR A 54 -2.38 -8.11 10.02
CA TYR A 54 -3.80 -7.79 9.78
C TYR A 54 -4.53 -7.38 11.05
N GLU A 55 -4.26 -8.04 12.18
CA GLU A 55 -4.87 -7.70 13.47
C GLU A 55 -4.51 -6.28 13.91
N GLY A 56 -3.22 -5.91 13.78
CA GLY A 56 -2.75 -4.57 14.11
C GLY A 56 -3.28 -3.50 13.15
N LEU A 57 -3.39 -3.81 11.84
CA LEU A 57 -3.97 -2.91 10.85
C LEU A 57 -5.45 -2.66 11.12
N GLU A 58 -6.22 -3.70 11.48
CA GLU A 58 -7.64 -3.56 11.84
C GLU A 58 -7.80 -2.72 13.12
N LYS A 59 -6.93 -2.91 14.11
CA LYS A 59 -6.92 -2.08 15.32
C LYS A 59 -6.63 -0.62 15.01
N LEU A 60 -5.62 -0.33 14.16
CA LEU A 60 -5.33 1.03 13.67
C LEU A 60 -6.54 1.64 12.97
N TYR A 61 -7.14 0.89 12.04
CA TYR A 61 -8.34 1.31 11.33
C TYR A 61 -9.47 1.65 12.29
N GLY A 62 -9.80 0.74 13.22
CA GLY A 62 -10.82 0.96 14.24
C GLY A 62 -10.56 2.20 15.09
N THR A 63 -9.29 2.49 15.40
CA THR A 63 -8.90 3.64 16.22
C THR A 63 -9.08 4.97 15.49
N TYR A 64 -8.68 5.06 14.23
CA TYR A 64 -8.55 6.34 13.52
C TYR A 64 -9.58 6.59 12.42
N LYS A 65 -10.39 5.61 12.01
CA LYS A 65 -11.38 5.77 10.92
C LYS A 65 -12.33 6.95 11.13
N HIS A 66 -12.71 7.23 12.36
CA HIS A 66 -13.60 8.34 12.72
C HIS A 66 -12.93 9.72 12.58
N CYS A 67 -11.60 9.75 12.47
CA CYS A 67 -10.80 10.95 12.25
C CYS A 67 -10.47 11.18 10.77
N GLY A 68 -11.05 10.37 9.85
CA GLY A 68 -10.78 10.44 8.43
C GLY A 68 -9.52 9.68 7.99
N PHE A 69 -9.26 8.54 8.59
CA PHE A 69 -8.22 7.58 8.24
C PHE A 69 -8.80 6.34 7.58
N GLU A 70 -8.10 5.82 6.58
CA GLU A 70 -8.43 4.55 5.93
C GLU A 70 -7.18 3.67 5.81
N VAL A 71 -7.37 2.37 5.98
CA VAL A 71 -6.41 1.34 5.56
C VAL A 71 -6.92 0.74 4.26
N LEU A 72 -6.08 0.65 3.24
CA LEU A 72 -6.41 0.08 1.93
C LEU A 72 -5.50 -1.12 1.67
N GLY A 73 -6.07 -2.33 1.70
CA GLY A 73 -5.35 -3.58 1.52
C GLY A 73 -5.34 -4.04 0.08
N PHE A 74 -4.15 -4.27 -0.47
CA PHE A 74 -3.92 -4.77 -1.82
C PHE A 74 -3.20 -6.13 -1.75
N PRO A 75 -3.90 -7.26 -1.89
CA PRO A 75 -3.26 -8.56 -1.96
C PRO A 75 -2.26 -8.65 -3.12
N ALA A 76 -1.09 -9.27 -2.88
CA ALA A 76 -0.06 -9.41 -3.89
C ALA A 76 0.64 -10.78 -3.79
N ASN A 77 0.80 -11.46 -4.93
CA ASN A 77 1.40 -12.80 -4.97
C ASN A 77 2.87 -12.79 -5.40
N ASP A 78 3.49 -11.62 -5.51
CA ASP A 78 4.84 -11.43 -6.05
C ASP A 78 5.93 -11.98 -5.13
N PHE A 79 5.64 -12.13 -3.85
CA PHE A 79 6.60 -12.55 -2.84
C PHE A 79 6.40 -14.02 -2.46
N ALA A 80 7.22 -14.89 -3.05
CA ALA A 80 7.24 -16.35 -2.81
C ALA A 80 5.87 -17.05 -2.99
N GLY A 81 4.95 -16.48 -3.78
CA GLY A 81 3.63 -17.07 -4.03
C GLY A 81 2.74 -17.12 -2.78
N GLN A 82 2.94 -16.22 -1.83
CA GLN A 82 2.27 -16.24 -0.52
C GLN A 82 0.83 -15.72 -0.53
N GLU A 83 0.31 -15.34 -1.72
CA GLU A 83 -1.09 -14.93 -1.92
C GLU A 83 -1.71 -15.66 -3.12
N SER A 84 -1.66 -16.98 -3.10
CA SER A 84 -2.09 -17.85 -4.20
C SER A 84 -3.61 -18.00 -4.33
N GLY A 85 -4.40 -17.57 -3.36
CA GLY A 85 -5.85 -17.66 -3.34
C GLY A 85 -6.54 -16.77 -4.38
N THR A 86 -7.83 -17.04 -4.64
CA THR A 86 -8.71 -16.13 -5.39
C THR A 86 -9.06 -14.91 -4.55
N ASN A 87 -9.59 -13.86 -5.17
CA ASN A 87 -10.06 -12.67 -4.44
C ASN A 87 -11.13 -13.02 -3.39
N GLU A 88 -12.04 -13.95 -3.72
CA GLU A 88 -13.07 -14.44 -2.79
C GLU A 88 -12.47 -15.19 -1.60
N GLU A 89 -11.50 -16.08 -1.84
CA GLU A 89 -10.78 -16.80 -0.77
C GLU A 89 -10.02 -15.86 0.14
N ILE A 90 -9.37 -14.83 -0.43
CA ILE A 90 -8.65 -13.80 0.31
C ILE A 90 -9.61 -12.98 1.18
N GLN A 91 -10.71 -12.52 0.60
CA GLN A 91 -11.74 -11.76 1.33
C GLN A 91 -12.30 -12.57 2.50
N ASN A 92 -12.64 -13.85 2.26
CA ASN A 92 -13.14 -14.75 3.30
C ASN A 92 -12.07 -14.99 4.39
N PHE A 93 -10.83 -15.22 4.01
CA PHE A 93 -9.72 -15.37 4.96
C PHE A 93 -9.55 -14.14 5.85
N CYS A 94 -9.47 -12.95 5.26
CA CYS A 94 -9.29 -11.70 6.01
C CYS A 94 -10.45 -11.45 6.99
N SER A 95 -11.69 -11.64 6.54
CA SER A 95 -12.87 -11.41 7.38
C SER A 95 -13.03 -12.44 8.49
N THR A 96 -12.79 -13.73 8.22
CA THR A 96 -13.02 -14.81 9.20
C THR A 96 -11.87 -15.01 10.17
N LYS A 97 -10.63 -14.76 9.76
CA LYS A 97 -9.44 -15.00 10.59
C LYS A 97 -9.00 -13.77 11.38
N PHE A 98 -9.17 -12.58 10.81
CA PHE A 98 -8.66 -11.34 11.38
C PHE A 98 -9.74 -10.28 11.59
N ASN A 99 -11.01 -10.59 11.27
CA ASN A 99 -12.15 -9.65 11.35
C ASN A 99 -11.87 -8.34 10.60
N VAL A 100 -11.15 -8.41 9.47
CA VAL A 100 -10.82 -7.23 8.67
C VAL A 100 -12.09 -6.56 8.19
N THR A 101 -12.23 -5.26 8.48
CA THR A 101 -13.34 -4.40 8.06
C THR A 101 -12.90 -3.24 7.18
N PHE A 102 -11.60 -2.98 7.09
CA PHE A 102 -11.07 -1.97 6.16
C PHE A 102 -11.17 -2.44 4.70
N PRO A 103 -11.23 -1.51 3.74
CA PRO A 103 -11.33 -1.82 2.31
C PRO A 103 -10.21 -2.73 1.80
N MET A 104 -10.61 -3.83 1.15
CA MET A 104 -9.73 -4.72 0.42
C MET A 104 -9.97 -4.57 -1.08
N PHE A 105 -8.91 -4.65 -1.86
CA PHE A 105 -8.91 -4.52 -3.31
C PHE A 105 -8.55 -5.85 -3.97
N GLU A 106 -8.77 -5.94 -5.27
CA GLU A 106 -8.36 -7.09 -6.08
C GLU A 106 -6.85 -7.30 -5.98
N LYS A 107 -6.42 -8.57 -6.09
CA LYS A 107 -5.02 -8.93 -6.13
C LYS A 107 -4.30 -8.25 -7.30
N VAL A 108 -3.18 -7.59 -7.00
CA VAL A 108 -2.39 -6.83 -7.95
C VAL A 108 -0.92 -7.27 -7.97
N THR A 109 -0.22 -6.95 -9.04
CA THR A 109 1.24 -7.04 -9.11
C THR A 109 1.85 -5.76 -8.56
N VAL A 110 2.82 -5.89 -7.64
CA VAL A 110 3.42 -4.74 -6.93
C VAL A 110 4.93 -4.55 -7.22
N VAL A 111 5.53 -5.44 -8.01
CA VAL A 111 6.94 -5.37 -8.42
C VAL A 111 7.11 -5.73 -9.89
N GLY A 112 8.22 -5.30 -10.48
CA GLY A 112 8.59 -5.62 -11.87
C GLY A 112 7.82 -4.83 -12.93
N PRO A 113 7.94 -5.26 -14.22
CA PRO A 113 7.42 -4.50 -15.36
C PRO A 113 5.88 -4.48 -15.45
N GLU A 114 5.21 -5.42 -14.80
CA GLU A 114 3.74 -5.54 -14.73
C GLU A 114 3.15 -4.85 -13.48
N LYS A 115 3.96 -4.04 -12.79
CA LYS A 115 3.54 -3.33 -11.57
C LYS A 115 2.31 -2.48 -11.84
N ALA A 116 1.30 -2.59 -10.96
CA ALA A 116 0.09 -1.78 -11.04
C ALA A 116 0.40 -0.28 -10.99
N PRO A 117 -0.28 0.58 -11.78
CA PRO A 117 0.00 2.03 -11.82
C PRO A 117 0.00 2.71 -10.45
N LEU A 118 -0.84 2.24 -9.54
CA LEU A 118 -0.85 2.71 -8.15
C LEU A 118 0.53 2.50 -7.49
N TYR A 119 1.08 1.28 -7.57
CA TYR A 119 2.35 0.95 -6.95
C TYR A 119 3.55 1.58 -7.67
N GLU A 120 3.45 1.80 -8.99
CA GLU A 120 4.43 2.61 -9.73
C GLU A 120 4.49 4.02 -9.15
N THR A 121 3.35 4.71 -9.05
CA THR A 121 3.24 6.05 -8.47
C THR A 121 3.76 6.11 -7.02
N LEU A 122 3.39 5.11 -6.19
CA LEU A 122 3.82 5.05 -4.79
C LEU A 122 5.35 4.89 -4.65
N THR A 123 5.95 4.00 -5.43
CA THR A 123 7.40 3.72 -5.37
C THR A 123 8.24 4.82 -5.99
N GLU A 124 7.73 5.52 -7.00
CA GLU A 124 8.39 6.70 -7.57
C GLU A 124 8.41 7.87 -6.58
N ALA A 125 7.28 8.13 -5.92
CA ALA A 125 7.18 9.22 -4.95
C ALA A 125 7.98 8.95 -3.66
N GLN A 126 8.06 7.70 -3.22
CA GLN A 126 8.79 7.28 -2.02
C GLN A 126 9.66 6.05 -2.35
N PRO A 127 10.83 6.25 -2.99
CA PRO A 127 11.67 5.15 -3.44
C PRO A 127 12.33 4.36 -2.32
N VAL A 128 12.46 4.93 -1.13
CA VAL A 128 13.17 4.31 0.01
C VAL A 128 12.21 4.13 1.19
N ALA A 129 12.07 2.90 1.67
CA ALA A 129 11.28 2.59 2.86
C ALA A 129 12.07 2.88 4.15
N ARG A 130 11.39 3.40 5.17
CA ARG A 130 11.91 3.47 6.55
C ARG A 130 11.85 2.07 7.14
N VAL A 131 12.98 1.55 7.58
CA VAL A 131 13.11 0.22 8.21
C VAL A 131 12.99 0.35 9.72
N ALA A 132 12.33 -0.60 10.37
CA ALA A 132 12.34 -0.72 11.83
C ALA A 132 13.60 -1.46 12.29
N ASP A 133 13.97 -2.56 11.62
CA ASP A 133 15.19 -3.33 11.86
C ASP A 133 16.14 -3.25 10.66
N PRO A 134 17.33 -2.64 10.78
CA PRO A 134 18.34 -2.63 9.72
C PRO A 134 18.73 -4.03 9.20
N GLY A 135 18.59 -5.07 10.02
CA GLY A 135 18.87 -6.46 9.68
C GLY A 135 17.74 -7.18 8.92
N PHE A 136 16.60 -6.55 8.70
CA PHE A 136 15.42 -7.21 8.10
C PHE A 136 15.73 -7.82 6.73
N LYS A 137 16.36 -7.09 5.82
CA LYS A 137 16.74 -7.60 4.50
C LYS A 137 17.71 -8.80 4.58
N ASP A 138 18.67 -8.74 5.50
CA ASP A 138 19.63 -9.82 5.69
C ASP A 138 18.97 -11.07 6.29
N ASN A 139 17.98 -10.90 7.13
CA ASN A 139 17.18 -12.00 7.65
C ASN A 139 16.38 -12.68 6.52
N LEU A 140 15.76 -11.93 5.62
CA LEU A 140 15.09 -12.50 4.45
C LEU A 140 16.06 -13.30 3.58
N ARG A 141 17.26 -12.79 3.32
CA ARG A 141 18.31 -13.47 2.55
C ARG A 141 18.76 -14.80 3.21
N LYS A 142 18.85 -14.83 4.54
CA LYS A 142 19.18 -16.07 5.30
C LYS A 142 18.12 -17.17 5.10
N PHE A 143 16.88 -16.81 4.83
CA PHE A 143 15.82 -17.75 4.48
C PHE A 143 15.78 -18.09 2.99
N GLY A 144 16.80 -17.70 2.21
CA GLY A 144 16.88 -17.98 0.77
C GLY A 144 15.97 -17.09 -0.08
N ILE A 145 15.46 -16.00 0.48
CA ILE A 145 14.59 -15.07 -0.22
C ILE A 145 15.42 -14.07 -1.01
N THR A 146 15.12 -13.91 -2.30
CA THR A 146 15.67 -12.83 -3.11
C THR A 146 15.00 -11.53 -2.70
N VAL A 147 15.79 -10.57 -2.23
CA VAL A 147 15.32 -9.26 -1.78
C VAL A 147 15.49 -8.24 -2.89
N ASN A 148 14.42 -7.55 -3.23
CA ASN A 148 14.47 -6.46 -4.20
C ASN A 148 15.18 -5.24 -3.63
N GLU A 149 15.80 -4.48 -4.52
CA GLU A 149 16.42 -3.19 -4.18
C GLU A 149 15.48 -2.03 -4.51
N SER A 150 15.70 -0.88 -3.87
CA SER A 150 14.95 0.35 -4.16
C SER A 150 14.98 0.68 -5.66
N PRO A 151 13.86 1.16 -6.23
CA PRO A 151 12.62 1.55 -5.55
C PRO A 151 11.59 0.41 -5.35
N GLU A 152 11.92 -0.84 -5.75
CA GLU A 152 11.00 -1.97 -5.65
C GLU A 152 10.61 -2.26 -4.19
N LEU A 153 9.41 -2.85 -4.00
CA LEU A 153 8.99 -3.32 -2.68
C LEU A 153 9.89 -4.47 -2.22
N THR A 154 10.18 -4.47 -0.92
CA THR A 154 11.07 -5.47 -0.30
C THR A 154 10.35 -6.79 -0.05
N TRP A 155 9.10 -6.72 0.47
CA TRP A 155 8.33 -7.89 0.87
C TRP A 155 6.85 -7.57 1.07
N ASN A 156 6.04 -8.55 1.50
CA ASN A 156 4.65 -8.33 1.91
C ASN A 156 4.55 -7.40 3.13
N PHE A 157 3.46 -6.69 3.25
CA PHE A 157 3.15 -5.75 4.34
C PHE A 157 4.01 -4.48 4.35
N GLU A 158 4.51 -4.04 3.22
CA GLU A 158 5.07 -2.70 3.07
C GLU A 158 3.94 -1.67 3.01
N LYS A 159 4.15 -0.51 3.62
CA LYS A 159 3.09 0.47 3.85
C LYS A 159 3.47 1.82 3.27
N PHE A 160 2.51 2.46 2.57
CA PHE A 160 2.63 3.83 2.09
C PHE A 160 1.61 4.71 2.77
N LEU A 161 2.05 5.85 3.30
CA LEU A 161 1.19 6.82 3.96
C LEU A 161 0.91 7.99 3.03
N VAL A 162 -0.36 8.27 2.81
CA VAL A 162 -0.84 9.39 2.00
C VAL A 162 -1.59 10.37 2.91
N ASN A 163 -1.24 11.64 2.87
CA ASN A 163 -1.90 12.66 3.65
C ASN A 163 -3.23 13.10 3.00
N ARG A 164 -4.01 13.92 3.69
CA ARG A 164 -5.33 14.41 3.23
C ARG A 164 -5.30 15.21 1.92
N LYS A 165 -4.12 15.67 1.49
CA LYS A 165 -3.93 16.40 0.22
C LYS A 165 -3.55 15.46 -0.93
N GLY A 166 -3.51 14.14 -0.70
CA GLY A 166 -3.09 13.16 -1.71
C GLY A 166 -1.58 13.06 -1.90
N GLN A 167 -0.78 13.65 -1.02
CA GLN A 167 0.66 13.56 -1.08
C GLN A 167 1.14 12.30 -0.36
N ILE A 168 2.01 11.52 -0.99
CA ILE A 168 2.64 10.34 -0.40
C ILE A 168 3.77 10.83 0.51
N VAL A 169 3.56 10.76 1.81
CA VAL A 169 4.42 11.39 2.84
C VAL A 169 5.30 10.41 3.59
N GLY A 170 5.10 9.11 3.38
CA GLY A 170 5.91 8.08 4.02
C GLY A 170 5.80 6.73 3.37
N ARG A 171 6.87 5.95 3.49
CA ARG A 171 6.96 4.53 3.13
C ARG A 171 7.65 3.80 4.27
N PHE A 172 7.02 2.75 4.75
CA PHE A 172 7.47 1.96 5.90
C PHE A 172 7.70 0.53 5.47
N ALA A 173 8.86 -0.01 5.83
CA ALA A 173 9.26 -1.36 5.48
C ALA A 173 8.31 -2.42 6.08
N PRO A 174 8.33 -3.65 5.55
CA PRO A 174 7.46 -4.74 6.00
C PRO A 174 7.52 -5.04 7.50
N ASP A 175 8.69 -4.89 8.10
CA ASP A 175 8.97 -5.13 9.54
C ASP A 175 8.46 -4.01 10.46
N THR A 176 8.03 -2.86 9.93
CA THR A 176 7.35 -1.83 10.69
C THR A 176 5.95 -2.31 11.07
N LEU A 177 5.77 -2.68 12.33
CA LEU A 177 4.49 -3.17 12.83
C LEU A 177 3.44 -2.04 12.87
N PRO A 178 2.13 -2.37 12.77
CA PRO A 178 1.07 -1.36 12.84
C PRO A 178 1.04 -0.54 14.14
N ASN A 179 1.62 -1.05 15.22
CA ASN A 179 1.76 -0.36 16.51
C ASN A 179 3.11 0.36 16.69
N ASP A 180 3.92 0.43 15.63
CA ASP A 180 5.20 1.15 15.68
C ASP A 180 4.98 2.64 15.97
N PRO A 181 5.67 3.23 16.97
CA PRO A 181 5.48 4.63 17.35
C PRO A 181 5.73 5.63 16.21
N ASN A 182 6.69 5.35 15.30
CA ASN A 182 6.99 6.23 14.19
C ASN A 182 5.88 6.21 13.12
N LEU A 183 5.27 5.04 12.89
CA LEU A 183 4.12 4.91 12.00
C LEU A 183 2.91 5.64 12.59
N ILE A 184 2.61 5.41 13.86
CA ILE A 184 1.50 6.08 14.57
C ILE A 184 1.69 7.61 14.54
N GLN A 185 2.87 8.10 14.89
CA GLN A 185 3.18 9.53 14.86
C GLN A 185 2.99 10.13 13.47
N ALA A 186 3.41 9.43 12.42
CA ALA A 186 3.24 9.90 11.04
C ALA A 186 1.76 9.96 10.62
N ILE A 187 0.95 8.97 11.05
CA ILE A 187 -0.51 8.97 10.83
C ILE A 187 -1.13 10.16 11.56
N GLU A 188 -0.87 10.33 12.85
CA GLU A 188 -1.42 11.41 13.67
C GLU A 188 -1.04 12.80 13.15
N ALA A 189 0.21 12.98 12.70
CA ALA A 189 0.66 14.22 12.08
C ALA A 189 -0.03 14.55 10.75
N SER A 190 -0.61 13.53 10.09
CA SER A 190 -1.34 13.67 8.82
C SER A 190 -2.85 13.88 9.03
N LEU A 191 -3.37 13.56 10.20
CA LEU A 191 -4.78 13.76 10.59
C LEU A 191 -5.06 15.24 10.91
N PRO A 192 -6.35 15.67 10.90
CA PRO A 192 -6.71 17.00 11.39
C PRO A 192 -6.35 17.12 12.87
N PRO A 193 -5.97 18.29 13.34
CA PRO A 193 -5.81 18.53 14.78
C PRO A 193 -7.13 18.20 15.50
N LEU A 194 -7.01 17.50 16.63
CA LEU A 194 -8.13 17.16 17.52
C LEU A 194 -8.71 18.42 18.15
#